data_0bbe061b18e4e024d2816bc104a889d5
#
_entry.id   0bbe061b18e4e024d2816bc104a889d5
#
_cell.length_a   1.000
_cell.length_b   1.000
_cell.length_c   1.000
_cell.angle_alpha   90.00
_cell.angle_beta   90.00
_cell.angle_gamma   90.00
#
_symmetry.space_group_name_H-M   'P 1'
#
loop_
_entity.id
_entity.type
_entity.pdbx_description
1 polymer ?
#
loop_
_entity_poly.entity_id
_entity_poly.type
_entity_poly.pdbx_seq_one_letter_code
_entity_poly.pdbx_strand_id
1 'polypeptide(L)'
;FNIFGVCWMLILFFPFTHFIGFLVKELTGGSPTDLMTFIQHHSPAVVNRISAESAAGLSADELALRAQYQGMQVTVSYALSLFHTVFNILNVLIMIWFVNLYVKIVTRVIKLKHSDDEEFQLKFISSGMLSTSELSLLQAKKEIALYGQRTQRMFGMVKDLVHEKEGSETFSKIYSRIEKYEKISDRMELEIAAYLNQVADGRLSYDGKLQVSAMLTMTTEIESIGDSCFHLARTVIRKQEAKVEFNEGIEKDIDLMFKLVSEALDNMNIILDKNDMAESDLNKSYNKEMEINNFRNQLRMENIENINSKKYEYQSGIYFMDII
;
A
#
# COMPACT_ATOMS: atom_id res chain seq x y z
N PHE A 1 -0.86 -9.50 -19.55
CA PHE A 1 -1.87 -9.01 -20.50
C PHE A 1 -1.45 -9.32 -21.94
N ASN A 2 -0.33 -8.80 -22.43
CA ASN A 2 0.09 -8.96 -23.82
C ASN A 2 0.31 -10.43 -24.24
N ILE A 3 0.90 -11.25 -23.38
CA ILE A 3 1.14 -12.69 -23.67
C ILE A 3 -0.19 -13.43 -23.91
N PHE A 4 -1.21 -13.20 -23.11
CA PHE A 4 -2.51 -13.82 -23.30
C PHE A 4 -3.18 -13.35 -24.61
N GLY A 5 -3.11 -12.03 -24.89
CA GLY A 5 -3.59 -11.46 -26.14
C GLY A 5 -2.96 -12.12 -27.37
N VAL A 6 -1.65 -12.34 -27.33
CA VAL A 6 -0.94 -13.05 -28.41
C VAL A 6 -1.37 -14.50 -28.51
N CYS A 7 -1.52 -15.23 -27.39
CA CYS A 7 -1.90 -16.64 -27.41
C CYS A 7 -3.27 -16.89 -28.07
N TRP A 8 -4.32 -16.14 -27.68
CA TRP A 8 -5.62 -16.33 -28.31
C TRP A 8 -5.65 -15.84 -29.76
N MET A 9 -4.90 -14.79 -30.09
CA MET A 9 -4.78 -14.29 -31.44
C MET A 9 -4.09 -15.30 -32.36
N LEU A 10 -3.07 -16.04 -31.91
CA LEU A 10 -2.45 -17.10 -32.69
C LEU A 10 -3.44 -18.19 -33.10
N ILE A 11 -4.38 -18.53 -32.22
CA ILE A 11 -5.42 -19.53 -32.48
C ILE A 11 -6.46 -18.99 -33.49
N LEU A 12 -6.85 -17.73 -33.34
CA LEU A 12 -7.92 -17.11 -34.13
C LEU A 12 -7.38 -16.23 -35.29
N PHE A 13 -6.10 -16.31 -35.60
CA PHE A 13 -5.46 -15.42 -36.57
C PHE A 13 -6.18 -15.43 -37.94
N PHE A 14 -6.39 -16.60 -38.54
CA PHE A 14 -7.04 -16.69 -39.85
C PHE A 14 -8.49 -16.20 -39.83
N PRO A 15 -9.38 -16.66 -38.94
CA PRO A 15 -10.73 -16.11 -38.86
C PRO A 15 -10.75 -14.59 -38.63
N PHE A 16 -9.84 -14.08 -37.80
CA PHE A 16 -9.77 -12.66 -37.48
C PHE A 16 -9.30 -11.82 -38.68
N THR A 17 -8.28 -12.26 -39.42
CA THR A 17 -7.83 -11.58 -40.63
C THR A 17 -8.89 -11.59 -41.74
N HIS A 18 -9.67 -12.69 -41.90
CA HIS A 18 -10.80 -12.72 -42.81
C HIS A 18 -11.90 -11.73 -42.40
N PHE A 19 -12.20 -11.63 -41.09
CA PHE A 19 -13.16 -10.66 -40.58
C PHE A 19 -12.72 -9.21 -40.84
N ILE A 20 -11.46 -8.89 -40.61
CA ILE A 20 -10.90 -7.55 -40.90
C ILE A 20 -10.96 -7.28 -42.39
N GLY A 21 -10.59 -8.25 -43.25
CA GLY A 21 -10.68 -8.11 -44.70
C GLY A 21 -12.09 -7.81 -45.17
N PHE A 22 -13.12 -8.49 -44.58
CA PHE A 22 -14.52 -8.22 -44.87
C PHE A 22 -14.89 -6.77 -44.47
N LEU A 23 -14.52 -6.30 -43.24
CA LEU A 23 -14.81 -4.94 -42.80
C LEU A 23 -14.15 -3.89 -43.70
N VAL A 24 -12.90 -4.11 -44.08
CA VAL A 24 -12.17 -3.17 -44.98
C VAL A 24 -12.87 -3.10 -46.34
N LYS A 25 -13.32 -4.21 -46.88
CA LYS A 25 -14.02 -4.25 -48.17
C LYS A 25 -15.33 -3.45 -48.12
N GLU A 26 -16.11 -3.61 -47.06
CA GLU A 26 -17.35 -2.85 -46.85
C GLU A 26 -17.12 -1.34 -46.66
N LEU A 27 -16.01 -0.96 -46.02
CA LEU A 27 -15.69 0.45 -45.70
C LEU A 27 -14.97 1.18 -46.87
N THR A 28 -14.10 0.51 -47.62
CA THR A 28 -13.26 1.13 -48.63
C THR A 28 -13.58 0.73 -50.05
N GLY A 29 -14.40 -0.33 -50.22
CA GLY A 29 -14.69 -0.95 -51.54
C GLY A 29 -13.55 -1.78 -52.14
N GLY A 30 -12.36 -1.84 -51.48
CA GLY A 30 -11.20 -2.61 -51.88
C GLY A 30 -10.82 -3.72 -50.92
N SER A 31 -10.19 -4.77 -51.39
CA SER A 31 -9.69 -5.87 -50.54
C SER A 31 -8.20 -5.68 -50.20
N PRO A 32 -7.74 -5.95 -48.96
CA PRO A 32 -6.32 -5.96 -48.64
C PRO A 32 -5.49 -6.94 -49.48
N THR A 33 -6.12 -7.95 -50.04
CA THR A 33 -5.46 -8.95 -50.93
C THR A 33 -5.26 -8.46 -52.35
N ASP A 34 -5.94 -7.38 -52.77
CA ASP A 34 -5.88 -6.86 -54.15
C ASP A 34 -4.47 -6.40 -54.51
N LEU A 35 -3.72 -5.82 -53.57
CA LEU A 35 -2.34 -5.41 -53.77
C LEU A 35 -1.43 -6.61 -54.12
N MET A 36 -1.58 -7.73 -53.42
CA MET A 36 -0.81 -8.94 -53.66
C MET A 36 -1.13 -9.54 -55.04
N THR A 37 -2.41 -9.58 -55.39
CA THR A 37 -2.89 -10.04 -56.68
C THR A 37 -2.34 -9.13 -57.82
N PHE A 38 -2.36 -7.82 -57.61
CA PHE A 38 -1.80 -6.85 -58.52
C PHE A 38 -0.29 -7.09 -58.78
N ILE A 39 0.50 -7.26 -57.71
CA ILE A 39 1.94 -7.54 -57.78
C ILE A 39 2.20 -8.85 -58.54
N GLN A 40 1.37 -9.88 -58.34
CA GLN A 40 1.55 -11.17 -59.03
C GLN A 40 1.21 -11.11 -60.51
N HIS A 41 0.32 -10.22 -60.95
CA HIS A 41 -0.08 -10.08 -62.35
C HIS A 41 0.80 -9.14 -63.17
N HIS A 42 1.68 -8.35 -62.53
CA HIS A 42 2.56 -7.41 -63.21
C HIS A 42 4.02 -7.82 -63.07
N SER A 43 4.85 -7.51 -64.10
CA SER A 43 6.27 -7.85 -64.02
C SER A 43 6.98 -7.02 -62.93
N PRO A 44 7.99 -7.58 -62.22
CA PRO A 44 8.74 -6.87 -61.19
C PRO A 44 9.32 -5.53 -61.68
N ALA A 45 9.68 -5.43 -62.94
CA ALA A 45 10.21 -4.18 -63.53
C ALA A 45 9.15 -3.06 -63.55
N VAL A 46 7.89 -3.40 -63.91
CA VAL A 46 6.77 -2.45 -63.90
C VAL A 46 6.43 -2.03 -62.47
N VAL A 47 6.33 -3.00 -61.56
CA VAL A 47 6.02 -2.73 -60.16
C VAL A 47 7.10 -1.80 -59.54
N ASN A 48 8.38 -2.07 -59.80
CA ASN A 48 9.47 -1.22 -59.28
C ASN A 48 9.42 0.20 -59.85
N ARG A 49 9.05 0.36 -61.12
CA ARG A 49 8.93 1.70 -61.74
C ARG A 49 7.77 2.50 -61.17
N ILE A 50 6.61 1.91 -61.03
CA ILE A 50 5.39 2.58 -60.49
C ILE A 50 5.48 2.82 -58.99
N SER A 51 6.26 2.04 -58.20
CA SER A 51 6.47 2.21 -56.78
C SER A 51 7.55 3.23 -56.42
N ALA A 52 8.37 3.67 -57.39
CA ALA A 52 9.41 4.67 -57.17
C ALA A 52 8.84 6.01 -56.70
N GLU A 53 9.60 6.77 -55.87
CA GLU A 53 9.18 8.06 -55.34
C GLU A 53 8.88 9.11 -56.42
N SER A 54 9.60 9.11 -57.53
CA SER A 54 9.40 10.04 -58.62
C SER A 54 8.47 9.51 -59.71
N ALA A 55 7.52 10.34 -60.11
CA ALA A 55 6.66 10.06 -61.29
C ALA A 55 7.27 10.52 -62.64
N ALA A 56 8.47 11.11 -62.61
CA ALA A 56 9.10 11.64 -63.79
C ALA A 56 9.48 10.50 -64.76
N GLY A 57 9.04 10.61 -66.05
CA GLY A 57 9.31 9.64 -67.10
C GLY A 57 8.37 8.43 -67.17
N LEU A 58 7.26 8.43 -66.40
CA LEU A 58 6.20 7.44 -66.57
C LEU A 58 5.26 7.78 -67.73
N SER A 59 4.83 6.77 -68.49
CA SER A 59 3.80 6.91 -69.51
C SER A 59 2.40 7.13 -68.85
N ALA A 60 1.42 7.54 -69.65
CA ALA A 60 0.06 7.73 -69.18
C ALA A 60 -0.55 6.46 -68.55
N ASP A 61 -0.27 5.29 -69.16
CA ASP A 61 -0.72 3.98 -68.66
C ASP A 61 0.01 3.61 -67.35
N GLU A 62 1.29 3.90 -67.23
CA GLU A 62 2.04 3.67 -65.97
C GLU A 62 1.59 4.59 -64.85
N LEU A 63 1.18 5.84 -65.15
CA LEU A 63 0.59 6.75 -64.16
C LEU A 63 -0.78 6.24 -63.64
N ALA A 64 -1.62 5.67 -64.54
CA ALA A 64 -2.87 5.03 -64.14
C ALA A 64 -2.63 3.79 -63.24
N LEU A 65 -1.67 2.93 -63.61
CA LEU A 65 -1.28 1.78 -62.77
C LEU A 65 -0.70 2.22 -61.43
N ARG A 66 0.08 3.30 -61.37
CA ARG A 66 0.60 3.88 -60.15
C ARG A 66 -0.51 4.37 -59.21
N ALA A 67 -1.50 5.08 -59.75
CA ALA A 67 -2.65 5.53 -58.94
C ALA A 67 -3.42 4.35 -58.36
N GLN A 68 -3.62 3.28 -59.14
CA GLN A 68 -4.26 2.05 -58.69
C GLN A 68 -3.43 1.35 -57.61
N TYR A 69 -2.12 1.21 -57.78
CA TYR A 69 -1.20 0.64 -56.81
C TYR A 69 -1.18 1.42 -55.52
N GLN A 70 -1.14 2.75 -55.55
CA GLN A 70 -1.18 3.61 -54.35
C GLN A 70 -2.53 3.48 -53.62
N GLY A 71 -3.67 3.41 -54.31
CA GLY A 71 -4.96 3.14 -53.71
C GLY A 71 -5.00 1.82 -52.97
N MET A 72 -4.40 0.76 -53.53
CA MET A 72 -4.30 -0.55 -52.86
C MET A 72 -3.39 -0.51 -51.63
N GLN A 73 -2.27 0.26 -51.68
CA GLN A 73 -1.40 0.47 -50.50
C GLN A 73 -2.15 1.18 -49.36
N VAL A 74 -2.95 2.18 -49.68
CA VAL A 74 -3.82 2.86 -48.68
C VAL A 74 -4.80 1.88 -48.06
N THR A 75 -5.43 1.00 -48.86
CA THR A 75 -6.34 -0.05 -48.39
C THR A 75 -5.64 -1.01 -47.44
N VAL A 76 -4.41 -1.46 -47.75
CA VAL A 76 -3.61 -2.33 -46.86
C VAL A 76 -3.25 -1.60 -45.57
N SER A 77 -2.83 -0.34 -45.62
CA SER A 77 -2.51 0.48 -44.45
C SER A 77 -3.71 0.66 -43.55
N TYR A 78 -4.87 0.88 -44.14
CA TYR A 78 -6.16 0.96 -43.42
C TYR A 78 -6.54 -0.37 -42.75
N ALA A 79 -6.31 -1.48 -43.45
CA ALA A 79 -6.53 -2.82 -42.90
C ALA A 79 -5.64 -3.11 -41.68
N LEU A 80 -4.36 -2.74 -41.73
CA LEU A 80 -3.44 -2.90 -40.60
C LEU A 80 -3.84 -2.03 -39.41
N SER A 81 -4.25 -0.79 -39.64
CA SER A 81 -4.74 0.10 -38.59
C SER A 81 -6.01 -0.44 -37.95
N LEU A 82 -6.96 -0.89 -38.77
CA LEU A 82 -8.23 -1.48 -38.30
C LEU A 82 -7.99 -2.79 -37.53
N PHE A 83 -7.09 -3.65 -38.01
CA PHE A 83 -6.66 -4.86 -37.33
C PHE A 83 -6.15 -4.54 -35.92
N HIS A 84 -5.24 -3.59 -35.81
CA HIS A 84 -4.67 -3.18 -34.53
C HIS A 84 -5.73 -2.64 -33.56
N THR A 85 -6.61 -1.77 -34.06
CA THR A 85 -7.66 -1.16 -33.25
C THR A 85 -8.68 -2.19 -32.75
N VAL A 86 -9.22 -3.03 -33.64
CA VAL A 86 -10.20 -4.04 -33.30
C VAL A 86 -9.59 -5.10 -32.37
N PHE A 87 -8.34 -5.51 -32.62
CA PHE A 87 -7.61 -6.43 -31.75
C PHE A 87 -7.50 -5.89 -30.33
N ASN A 88 -7.09 -4.63 -30.15
CA ASN A 88 -6.94 -4.04 -28.83
C ASN A 88 -8.28 -3.91 -28.11
N ILE A 89 -9.33 -3.46 -28.79
CA ILE A 89 -10.67 -3.37 -28.21
C ILE A 89 -11.17 -4.75 -27.77
N LEU A 90 -11.07 -5.76 -28.61
CA LEU A 90 -11.48 -7.12 -28.25
C LEU A 90 -10.63 -7.70 -27.12
N ASN A 91 -9.32 -7.46 -27.14
CA ASN A 91 -8.45 -7.92 -26.07
C ASN A 91 -8.84 -7.32 -24.72
N VAL A 92 -9.12 -6.01 -24.66
CA VAL A 92 -9.57 -5.35 -23.44
C VAL A 92 -10.92 -5.90 -22.98
N LEU A 93 -11.90 -6.06 -23.89
CA LEU A 93 -13.22 -6.61 -23.57
C LEU A 93 -13.13 -8.04 -23.01
N ILE A 94 -12.32 -8.90 -23.62
CA ILE A 94 -12.08 -10.26 -23.12
C ILE A 94 -11.43 -10.23 -21.74
N MET A 95 -10.42 -9.38 -21.55
CA MET A 95 -9.65 -9.31 -20.33
C MET A 95 -10.46 -8.83 -19.12
N ILE A 96 -11.44 -7.94 -19.32
CA ILE A 96 -12.35 -7.48 -18.24
C ILE A 96 -13.09 -8.66 -17.61
N TRP A 97 -13.52 -9.65 -18.39
CA TRP A 97 -14.22 -10.84 -17.86
C TRP A 97 -13.32 -11.75 -17.03
N PHE A 98 -12.01 -11.71 -17.26
CA PHE A 98 -11.03 -12.57 -16.58
C PHE A 98 -10.27 -11.88 -15.44
N VAL A 99 -10.62 -10.64 -15.06
CA VAL A 99 -9.96 -9.91 -13.98
C VAL A 99 -9.88 -10.73 -12.69
N ASN A 100 -10.98 -11.33 -12.27
CA ASN A 100 -11.02 -12.16 -11.05
C ASN A 100 -10.13 -13.40 -11.14
N LEU A 101 -9.97 -13.98 -12.33
CA LEU A 101 -9.07 -15.12 -12.55
C LEU A 101 -7.60 -14.66 -12.46
N TYR A 102 -7.25 -13.51 -13.05
CA TYR A 102 -5.91 -12.94 -12.95
C TYR A 102 -5.54 -12.58 -11.51
N VAL A 103 -6.45 -11.96 -10.77
CA VAL A 103 -6.26 -11.68 -9.34
C VAL A 103 -5.95 -12.97 -8.59
N LYS A 104 -6.73 -14.06 -8.79
CA LYS A 104 -6.47 -15.35 -8.15
C LYS A 104 -5.11 -15.96 -8.54
N ILE A 105 -4.71 -15.86 -9.80
CA ILE A 105 -3.42 -16.38 -10.27
C ILE A 105 -2.27 -15.57 -9.66
N VAL A 106 -2.34 -14.24 -9.75
CA VAL A 106 -1.31 -13.34 -9.24
C VAL A 106 -1.14 -13.50 -7.73
N THR A 107 -2.21 -13.52 -6.96
CA THR A 107 -2.18 -13.72 -5.51
C THR A 107 -1.67 -15.12 -5.10
N ARG A 108 -1.83 -16.14 -5.96
CA ARG A 108 -1.28 -17.48 -5.71
C ARG A 108 0.21 -17.58 -6.04
N VAL A 109 0.66 -16.91 -7.09
CA VAL A 109 2.07 -16.93 -7.56
C VAL A 109 2.93 -15.99 -6.73
N ILE A 110 2.45 -14.78 -6.50
CA ILE A 110 3.08 -13.79 -5.63
C ILE A 110 2.52 -14.00 -4.24
N LYS A 111 3.07 -14.96 -3.50
CA LYS A 111 2.88 -14.99 -2.06
C LYS A 111 3.56 -13.75 -1.51
N LEU A 112 2.79 -12.70 -1.28
CA LEU A 112 3.23 -11.54 -0.51
C LEU A 112 3.70 -12.06 0.85
N LYS A 113 5.01 -12.08 1.05
CA LYS A 113 5.66 -12.38 2.32
C LYS A 113 5.66 -11.12 3.20
N HIS A 114 4.63 -10.29 3.01
CA HIS A 114 4.41 -9.10 3.80
C HIS A 114 3.25 -9.34 4.75
N SER A 115 3.49 -9.11 6.01
CA SER A 115 2.39 -8.80 6.90
C SER A 115 1.73 -7.54 6.31
N ASP A 116 0.42 -7.56 6.05
CA ASP A 116 -0.38 -6.41 5.60
C ASP A 116 -0.19 -5.16 6.47
N ASP A 117 0.52 -5.30 7.57
CA ASP A 117 0.78 -4.30 8.59
C ASP A 117 2.03 -3.44 8.32
N GLU A 118 2.89 -3.83 7.38
CA GLU A 118 4.14 -3.12 7.07
C GLU A 118 4.02 -2.17 5.87
N GLU A 119 2.83 -2.06 5.27
CA GLU A 119 2.53 -1.05 4.25
C GLU A 119 1.48 -0.07 4.78
N PHE A 120 1.72 1.22 4.50
CA PHE A 120 0.71 2.22 4.80
C PHE A 120 -0.52 1.95 3.94
N GLN A 121 -1.62 1.59 4.58
CA GLN A 121 -2.93 1.44 3.94
C GLN A 121 -4.03 1.73 4.95
N LEU A 122 -4.87 2.71 4.64
CA LEU A 122 -6.13 2.92 5.33
C LEU A 122 -7.13 1.88 4.82
N LYS A 123 -7.77 1.15 5.73
CA LYS A 123 -8.68 0.04 5.37
C LYS A 123 -10.13 0.48 5.29
N PHE A 124 -10.53 1.41 6.12
CA PHE A 124 -11.93 1.82 6.28
C PHE A 124 -12.22 3.20 5.71
N ILE A 125 -11.20 4.05 5.61
CA ILE A 125 -11.26 5.41 5.06
C ILE A 125 -10.76 5.38 3.63
N SER A 126 -11.62 5.70 2.65
CA SER A 126 -11.23 5.85 1.25
C SER A 126 -11.26 7.32 0.85
N SER A 127 -10.20 7.79 0.22
CA SER A 127 -9.96 9.20 -0.16
C SER A 127 -10.89 9.78 -1.25
N GLY A 128 -12.01 9.15 -1.58
CA GLY A 128 -12.79 9.56 -2.75
C GLY A 128 -14.29 9.77 -2.59
N MET A 129 -14.93 9.25 -1.56
CA MET A 129 -16.37 9.41 -1.36
C MET A 129 -16.71 9.52 0.12
N LEU A 130 -17.04 10.72 0.58
CA LEU A 130 -17.71 10.88 1.86
C LEU A 130 -19.10 10.25 1.73
N SER A 131 -19.33 9.18 2.47
CA SER A 131 -20.64 8.60 2.73
C SER A 131 -21.48 9.55 3.59
N THR A 132 -22.65 9.14 4.04
CA THR A 132 -23.40 9.95 5.02
C THR A 132 -22.51 10.24 6.24
N SER A 133 -22.67 11.40 6.88
CA SER A 133 -21.81 11.85 7.97
C SER A 133 -21.67 10.82 9.10
N GLU A 134 -22.75 10.12 9.44
CA GLU A 134 -22.73 9.05 10.45
C GLU A 134 -21.91 7.82 10.04
N LEU A 135 -22.01 7.40 8.79
CA LEU A 135 -21.21 6.29 8.29
C LEU A 135 -19.72 6.66 8.22
N SER A 136 -19.42 7.92 7.91
CA SER A 136 -18.05 8.44 7.92
C SER A 136 -17.42 8.41 9.31
N LEU A 137 -18.18 8.74 10.35
CA LEU A 137 -17.75 8.61 11.75
C LEU A 137 -17.46 7.15 12.12
N LEU A 138 -18.33 6.22 11.71
CA LEU A 138 -18.12 4.80 11.97
C LEU A 138 -16.87 4.25 11.26
N GLN A 139 -16.61 4.71 10.03
CA GLN A 139 -15.39 4.35 9.30
C GLN A 139 -14.13 4.88 9.97
N ALA A 140 -14.14 6.15 10.41
CA ALA A 140 -13.04 6.74 11.17
C ALA A 140 -12.78 5.99 12.48
N LYS A 141 -13.83 5.63 13.23
CA LYS A 141 -13.70 4.85 14.46
C LYS A 141 -13.00 3.51 14.23
N LYS A 142 -13.38 2.77 13.18
CA LYS A 142 -12.75 1.50 12.82
C LYS A 142 -11.28 1.68 12.42
N GLU A 143 -10.94 2.77 11.74
CA GLU A 143 -9.56 3.07 11.38
C GLU A 143 -8.71 3.39 12.61
N ILE A 144 -9.25 4.16 13.56
CA ILE A 144 -8.60 4.48 14.84
C ILE A 144 -8.37 3.20 15.66
N ALA A 145 -9.35 2.30 15.72
CA ALA A 145 -9.18 1.00 16.39
C ALA A 145 -8.05 0.16 15.75
N LEU A 146 -7.97 0.14 14.42
CA LEU A 146 -6.87 -0.51 13.71
C LEU A 146 -5.52 0.16 13.98
N TYR A 147 -5.52 1.49 14.09
CA TYR A 147 -4.33 2.27 14.44
C TYR A 147 -3.82 1.90 15.84
N GLY A 148 -4.68 1.84 16.84
CA GLY A 148 -4.32 1.36 18.19
C GLY A 148 -3.71 -0.04 18.20
N GLN A 149 -4.27 -0.97 17.43
CA GLN A 149 -3.71 -2.33 17.28
C GLN A 149 -2.32 -2.33 16.64
N ARG A 150 -2.05 -1.45 15.67
CA ARG A 150 -0.72 -1.31 15.05
C ARG A 150 0.30 -0.78 16.06
N THR A 151 -0.08 0.23 16.84
CA THR A 151 0.78 0.81 17.89
C THR A 151 1.10 -0.22 18.96
N GLN A 152 0.14 -1.04 19.38
CA GLN A 152 0.39 -2.16 20.31
C GLN A 152 1.40 -3.18 19.74
N ARG A 153 1.31 -3.51 18.44
CA ARG A 153 2.31 -4.37 17.79
C ARG A 153 3.69 -3.75 17.77
N MET A 154 3.77 -2.43 17.57
CA MET A 154 5.03 -1.70 17.64
C MET A 154 5.64 -1.81 19.04
N PHE A 155 4.85 -1.65 20.10
CA PHE A 155 5.30 -1.88 21.47
C PHE A 155 5.78 -3.33 21.70
N GLY A 156 5.10 -4.33 21.12
CA GLY A 156 5.57 -5.73 21.13
C GLY A 156 6.97 -5.89 20.52
N MET A 157 7.23 -5.22 19.39
CA MET A 157 8.56 -5.25 18.76
C MET A 157 9.63 -4.54 19.64
N VAL A 158 9.26 -3.51 20.39
CA VAL A 158 10.19 -2.87 21.35
C VAL A 158 10.56 -3.83 22.48
N LYS A 159 9.59 -4.59 23.00
CA LYS A 159 9.85 -5.64 24.01
C LYS A 159 10.85 -6.68 23.46
N ASP A 160 10.60 -7.17 22.24
CA ASP A 160 11.50 -8.13 21.60
C ASP A 160 12.91 -7.54 21.41
N LEU A 161 13.00 -6.25 21.04
CA LEU A 161 14.27 -5.55 20.83
C LEU A 161 15.12 -5.45 22.12
N VAL A 162 14.48 -5.21 23.26
CA VAL A 162 15.16 -5.09 24.56
C VAL A 162 15.82 -6.41 24.96
N HIS A 163 15.21 -7.55 24.62
CA HIS A 163 15.71 -8.88 24.95
C HIS A 163 16.60 -9.53 23.87
N GLU A 164 16.66 -8.89 22.67
CA GLU A 164 17.45 -9.47 21.58
C GLU A 164 18.93 -9.19 21.77
N LYS A 165 19.75 -10.18 21.37
CA LYS A 165 21.20 -10.08 21.48
C LYS A 165 21.76 -8.94 20.62
N GLU A 166 22.61 -8.14 21.22
CA GLU A 166 23.29 -7.02 20.59
C GLU A 166 24.01 -7.42 19.30
N GLY A 167 23.87 -6.59 18.25
CA GLY A 167 24.55 -6.79 16.97
C GLY A 167 24.07 -7.99 16.16
N SER A 168 23.01 -8.69 16.59
CA SER A 168 22.42 -9.75 15.81
C SER A 168 21.70 -9.19 14.54
N GLU A 169 21.60 -10.03 13.51
CA GLU A 169 20.80 -9.68 12.31
C GLU A 169 19.32 -9.47 12.68
N THR A 170 18.82 -10.21 13.66
CA THR A 170 17.45 -10.10 14.19
C THR A 170 17.24 -8.74 14.84
N PHE A 171 18.18 -8.28 15.67
CA PHE A 171 18.12 -6.95 16.29
C PHE A 171 17.97 -5.84 15.24
N SER A 172 18.82 -5.84 14.22
CA SER A 172 18.78 -4.83 13.14
C SER A 172 17.46 -4.88 12.36
N LYS A 173 16.91 -6.08 12.14
CA LYS A 173 15.61 -6.25 11.49
C LYS A 173 14.46 -5.72 12.32
N ILE A 174 14.43 -6.02 13.63
CA ILE A 174 13.38 -5.52 14.54
C ILE A 174 13.43 -3.98 14.58
N TYR A 175 14.61 -3.39 14.76
CA TYR A 175 14.75 -1.94 14.78
C TYR A 175 14.27 -1.28 13.48
N SER A 176 14.69 -1.79 12.32
CA SER A 176 14.22 -1.28 11.01
C SER A 176 12.71 -1.40 10.85
N ARG A 177 12.08 -2.43 11.43
CA ARG A 177 10.62 -2.55 11.43
C ARG A 177 9.96 -1.51 12.32
N ILE A 178 10.50 -1.26 13.51
CA ILE A 178 10.00 -0.21 14.41
C ILE A 178 10.07 1.16 13.74
N GLU A 179 11.20 1.50 13.10
CA GLU A 179 11.34 2.74 12.32
C GLU A 179 10.31 2.86 11.18
N LYS A 180 10.00 1.76 10.53
CA LYS A 180 8.98 1.72 9.49
C LYS A 180 7.57 1.91 10.06
N TYR A 181 7.28 1.33 11.23
CA TYR A 181 5.99 1.48 11.92
C TYR A 181 5.77 2.91 12.40
N GLU A 182 6.81 3.59 12.87
CA GLU A 182 6.73 5.02 13.23
C GLU A 182 6.32 5.87 12.01
N LYS A 183 7.00 5.73 10.86
CA LYS A 183 6.62 6.44 9.63
C LYS A 183 5.18 6.14 9.16
N ILE A 184 4.71 4.92 9.40
CA ILE A 184 3.33 4.54 9.12
C ILE A 184 2.38 5.21 10.13
N SER A 185 2.77 5.27 11.40
CA SER A 185 2.04 5.92 12.50
C SER A 185 1.77 7.39 12.20
N ASP A 186 2.82 8.15 11.91
CA ASP A 186 2.75 9.57 11.53
C ASP A 186 1.79 9.80 10.37
N ARG A 187 1.92 8.97 9.35
CA ARG A 187 1.07 9.10 8.17
C ARG A 187 -0.38 8.75 8.47
N MET A 188 -0.65 7.76 9.33
CA MET A 188 -2.00 7.42 9.77
C MET A 188 -2.65 8.56 10.53
N GLU A 189 -1.92 9.19 11.46
CA GLU A 189 -2.41 10.37 12.16
C GLU A 189 -2.87 11.46 11.19
N LEU A 190 -1.99 11.87 10.26
CA LEU A 190 -2.27 12.92 9.29
C LEU A 190 -3.49 12.60 8.40
N GLU A 191 -3.59 11.40 7.89
CA GLU A 191 -4.67 11.00 6.97
C GLU A 191 -6.01 10.83 7.71
N ILE A 192 -6.01 10.30 8.93
CA ILE A 192 -7.21 10.20 9.78
C ILE A 192 -7.68 11.59 10.19
N ALA A 193 -6.76 12.49 10.60
CA ALA A 193 -7.09 13.84 10.96
C ALA A 193 -7.65 14.64 9.77
N ALA A 194 -7.04 14.50 8.58
CA ALA A 194 -7.53 15.13 7.36
C ALA A 194 -8.95 14.64 7.01
N TYR A 195 -9.22 13.35 7.11
CA TYR A 195 -10.56 12.79 6.90
C TYR A 195 -11.58 13.31 7.91
N LEU A 196 -11.25 13.30 9.20
CA LEU A 196 -12.14 13.79 10.26
C LEU A 196 -12.48 15.28 10.09
N ASN A 197 -11.52 16.11 9.66
CA ASN A 197 -11.76 17.51 9.35
C ASN A 197 -12.74 17.67 8.17
N GLN A 198 -12.61 16.86 7.10
CA GLN A 198 -13.57 16.87 5.99
C GLN A 198 -14.97 16.43 6.44
N VAL A 199 -15.06 15.45 7.35
CA VAL A 199 -16.34 15.04 7.93
C VAL A 199 -16.95 16.14 8.77
N ALA A 200 -16.13 16.90 9.51
CA ALA A 200 -16.58 18.03 10.35
C ALA A 200 -17.15 19.20 9.54
N ASP A 201 -16.65 19.42 8.31
CA ASP A 201 -17.16 20.44 7.37
C ASP A 201 -18.54 20.07 6.82
N GLY A 202 -18.98 18.84 6.97
CA GLY A 202 -20.29 18.34 6.55
C GLY A 202 -21.41 18.70 7.53
N ARG A 203 -22.64 18.24 7.22
CA ARG A 203 -23.80 18.42 8.10
C ARG A 203 -23.79 17.41 9.24
N LEU A 204 -23.11 17.73 10.33
CA LEU A 204 -23.09 16.95 11.55
C LEU A 204 -24.01 17.53 12.61
N SER A 205 -24.61 16.65 13.43
CA SER A 205 -25.26 17.03 14.69
C SER A 205 -24.22 17.57 15.68
N TYR A 206 -24.69 18.20 16.75
CA TYR A 206 -23.81 18.63 17.83
C TYR A 206 -23.00 17.45 18.43
N ASP A 207 -23.66 16.32 18.67
CA ASP A 207 -23.01 15.10 19.15
C ASP A 207 -21.98 14.55 18.15
N GLY A 208 -22.28 14.61 16.86
CA GLY A 208 -21.31 14.22 15.82
C GLY A 208 -20.04 15.07 15.83
N LYS A 209 -20.17 16.39 16.08
CA LYS A 209 -19.00 17.29 16.24
C LYS A 209 -18.16 16.97 17.47
N LEU A 210 -18.82 16.62 18.58
CA LEU A 210 -18.12 16.16 19.79
C LEU A 210 -17.36 14.84 19.52
N GLN A 211 -17.96 13.91 18.79
CA GLN A 211 -17.31 12.67 18.40
C GLN A 211 -16.09 12.93 17.51
N VAL A 212 -16.17 13.81 16.52
CA VAL A 212 -15.01 14.19 15.71
C VAL A 212 -13.88 14.73 16.58
N SER A 213 -14.17 15.66 17.49
CA SER A 213 -13.17 16.23 18.40
C SER A 213 -12.51 15.16 19.27
N ALA A 214 -13.29 14.24 19.83
CA ALA A 214 -12.77 13.12 20.63
C ALA A 214 -11.88 12.19 19.77
N MET A 215 -12.30 11.87 18.54
CA MET A 215 -11.53 11.03 17.63
C MET A 215 -10.20 11.68 17.20
N LEU A 216 -10.18 12.99 16.96
CA LEU A 216 -8.95 13.73 16.70
C LEU A 216 -7.97 13.62 17.87
N THR A 217 -8.46 13.84 19.10
CA THR A 217 -7.63 13.68 20.31
C THR A 217 -7.11 12.24 20.44
N MET A 218 -7.98 11.22 20.27
CA MET A 218 -7.57 9.82 20.33
C MET A 218 -6.47 9.50 19.28
N THR A 219 -6.58 10.07 18.08
CA THR A 219 -5.61 9.85 17.00
C THR A 219 -4.23 10.38 17.39
N THR A 220 -4.16 11.59 17.92
CA THR A 220 -2.89 12.20 18.40
C THR A 220 -2.32 11.47 19.62
N GLU A 221 -3.16 11.01 20.56
CA GLU A 221 -2.66 10.23 21.71
C GLU A 221 -2.09 8.86 21.28
N ILE A 222 -2.68 8.20 20.29
CA ILE A 222 -2.16 6.94 19.74
C ILE A 222 -0.82 7.16 19.03
N GLU A 223 -0.67 8.27 18.30
CA GLU A 223 0.61 8.67 17.69
C GLU A 223 1.69 8.88 18.76
N SER A 224 1.38 9.61 19.83
CA SER A 224 2.31 9.84 20.95
C SER A 224 2.79 8.55 21.62
N ILE A 225 1.95 7.50 21.65
CA ILE A 225 2.38 6.16 22.09
C ILE A 225 3.36 5.55 21.06
N GLY A 226 3.09 5.70 19.77
CA GLY A 226 3.98 5.26 18.68
C GLY A 226 5.35 5.92 18.78
N ASP A 227 5.40 7.23 18.94
CA ASP A 227 6.60 8.01 19.16
C ASP A 227 7.39 7.54 20.39
N SER A 228 6.68 7.30 21.49
CA SER A 228 7.29 6.75 22.71
C SER A 228 7.93 5.39 22.47
N CYS A 229 7.29 4.52 21.69
CA CYS A 229 7.85 3.23 21.28
C CYS A 229 9.15 3.40 20.47
N PHE A 230 9.18 4.35 19.54
CA PHE A 230 10.38 4.64 18.75
C PHE A 230 11.50 5.25 19.61
N HIS A 231 11.18 6.16 20.54
CA HIS A 231 12.13 6.68 21.51
C HIS A 231 12.73 5.60 22.40
N LEU A 232 11.93 4.64 22.88
CA LEU A 232 12.42 3.47 23.60
C LEU A 232 13.40 2.63 22.76
N ALA A 233 13.06 2.34 21.51
CA ALA A 233 13.94 1.60 20.61
C ALA A 233 15.27 2.32 20.40
N ARG A 234 15.28 3.64 20.26
CA ARG A 234 16.49 4.46 20.17
C ARG A 234 17.32 4.45 21.46
N THR A 235 16.66 4.42 22.61
CA THR A 235 17.33 4.30 23.91
C THR A 235 18.02 2.95 24.05
N VAL A 236 17.40 1.86 23.60
CA VAL A 236 18.00 0.52 23.56
C VAL A 236 19.28 0.52 22.69
N ILE A 237 19.24 1.14 21.50
CA ILE A 237 20.44 1.26 20.65
C ILE A 237 21.53 2.04 21.35
N ARG A 238 21.23 3.21 21.91
CA ARG A 238 22.22 4.03 22.64
C ARG A 238 22.84 3.28 23.81
N LYS A 239 22.04 2.49 24.54
CA LYS A 239 22.56 1.62 25.61
C LYS A 239 23.57 0.61 25.06
N GLN A 240 23.27 -0.02 23.92
CA GLN A 240 24.17 -0.98 23.28
C GLN A 240 25.47 -0.32 22.79
N GLU A 241 25.38 0.83 22.10
CA GLU A 241 26.55 1.58 21.65
C GLU A 241 27.46 1.97 22.82
N ALA A 242 26.85 2.30 23.97
CA ALA A 242 27.58 2.59 25.21
C ALA A 242 28.11 1.33 25.93
N LYS A 243 27.78 0.13 25.44
CA LYS A 243 28.15 -1.17 26.04
C LYS A 243 27.74 -1.30 27.51
N VAL A 244 26.56 -0.77 27.83
CA VAL A 244 26.00 -0.84 29.17
C VAL A 244 25.17 -2.11 29.32
N GLU A 245 25.51 -2.95 30.27
CA GLU A 245 24.77 -4.17 30.62
C GLU A 245 23.82 -3.89 31.79
N PHE A 246 22.65 -4.53 31.74
CA PHE A 246 21.71 -4.55 32.83
C PHE A 246 21.94 -5.81 33.71
N ASN A 247 21.73 -5.67 35.00
CA ASN A 247 21.70 -6.82 35.88
C ASN A 247 20.28 -7.45 35.88
N GLU A 248 20.18 -8.68 36.40
CA GLU A 248 18.90 -9.39 36.46
C GLU A 248 17.78 -8.65 37.17
N GLY A 249 18.11 -7.76 38.14
CA GLY A 249 17.13 -6.94 38.85
C GLY A 249 16.47 -5.91 37.91
N ILE A 250 17.31 -5.14 37.20
CA ILE A 250 16.84 -4.15 36.20
C ILE A 250 16.00 -4.84 35.10
N GLU A 251 16.45 -5.98 34.60
CA GLU A 251 15.73 -6.72 33.55
C GLU A 251 14.32 -7.15 34.02
N LYS A 252 14.22 -7.68 35.25
CA LYS A 252 12.92 -8.05 35.86
C LYS A 252 11.98 -6.84 36.05
N ASP A 253 12.53 -5.71 36.44
CA ASP A 253 11.73 -4.49 36.63
C ASP A 253 11.22 -3.93 35.28
N ILE A 254 12.06 -3.96 34.24
CA ILE A 254 11.65 -3.61 32.86
C ILE A 254 10.54 -4.56 32.37
N ASP A 255 10.69 -5.87 32.58
CA ASP A 255 9.71 -6.87 32.17
C ASP A 255 8.37 -6.65 32.85
N LEU A 256 8.38 -6.35 34.17
CA LEU A 256 7.17 -6.07 34.89
C LEU A 256 6.50 -4.79 34.40
N MET A 257 7.25 -3.72 34.15
CA MET A 257 6.71 -2.49 33.58
C MET A 257 6.12 -2.73 32.20
N PHE A 258 6.83 -3.44 31.32
CA PHE A 258 6.33 -3.79 29.98
C PHE A 258 5.07 -4.65 30.01
N LYS A 259 4.95 -5.52 30.98
CA LYS A 259 3.72 -6.29 31.22
C LYS A 259 2.56 -5.38 31.56
N LEU A 260 2.74 -4.45 32.52
CA LEU A 260 1.69 -3.49 32.91
C LEU A 260 1.26 -2.61 31.75
N VAL A 261 2.21 -2.09 30.96
CA VAL A 261 1.92 -1.28 29.76
C VAL A 261 1.21 -2.12 28.71
N SER A 262 1.60 -3.39 28.48
CA SER A 262 0.90 -4.29 27.54
C SER A 262 -0.56 -4.47 27.94
N GLU A 263 -0.83 -4.69 29.24
CA GLU A 263 -2.20 -4.83 29.76
C GLU A 263 -3.02 -3.53 29.59
N ALA A 264 -2.37 -2.37 29.72
CA ALA A 264 -3.02 -1.08 29.45
C ALA A 264 -3.38 -0.91 27.96
N LEU A 265 -2.45 -1.27 27.05
CA LEU A 265 -2.68 -1.23 25.59
C LEU A 265 -3.75 -2.25 25.15
N ASP A 266 -3.78 -3.44 25.75
CA ASP A 266 -4.86 -4.42 25.53
C ASP A 266 -6.22 -3.82 25.89
N ASN A 267 -6.30 -3.19 27.08
CA ASN A 267 -7.53 -2.55 27.54
C ASN A 267 -7.94 -1.37 26.64
N MET A 268 -6.99 -0.54 26.20
CA MET A 268 -7.22 0.54 25.24
C MET A 268 -7.84 -0.01 23.94
N ASN A 269 -7.26 -1.05 23.34
CA ASN A 269 -7.76 -1.62 22.09
C ASN A 269 -9.16 -2.24 22.24
N ILE A 270 -9.45 -2.88 23.39
CA ILE A 270 -10.80 -3.37 23.70
C ILE A 270 -11.81 -2.21 23.72
N ILE A 271 -11.44 -1.07 24.31
CA ILE A 271 -12.32 0.10 24.41
C ILE A 271 -12.50 0.75 23.02
N LEU A 272 -11.44 0.89 22.23
CA LEU A 272 -11.51 1.47 20.88
C LEU A 272 -12.43 0.66 19.94
N ASP A 273 -12.50 -0.65 20.11
CA ASP A 273 -13.36 -1.53 19.29
C ASP A 273 -14.83 -1.57 19.76
N LYS A 274 -15.12 -1.15 21.00
CA LYS A 274 -16.48 -1.12 21.54
C LYS A 274 -17.30 0.03 20.96
N ASN A 275 -18.59 -0.21 20.72
CA ASN A 275 -19.53 0.86 20.33
C ASN A 275 -19.98 1.70 21.53
N ASP A 276 -20.20 1.07 22.66
CA ASP A 276 -20.63 1.73 23.89
C ASP A 276 -19.59 1.49 24.99
N MET A 277 -19.20 2.56 25.67
CA MET A 277 -18.24 2.53 26.77
C MET A 277 -18.99 2.44 28.08
N ALA A 278 -18.72 1.38 28.86
CA ALA A 278 -19.24 1.25 30.20
C ALA A 278 -18.36 1.98 31.21
N GLU A 279 -18.95 2.50 32.31
CA GLU A 279 -18.21 3.13 33.40
C GLU A 279 -17.15 2.20 34.01
N SER A 280 -17.42 0.89 34.02
CA SER A 280 -16.46 -0.13 34.46
C SER A 280 -15.20 -0.20 33.59
N ASP A 281 -15.28 0.13 32.31
CA ASP A 281 -14.13 0.14 31.38
C ASP A 281 -13.20 1.32 31.69
N LEU A 282 -13.77 2.49 31.97
CA LEU A 282 -13.03 3.68 32.40
C LEU A 282 -12.32 3.43 33.74
N ASN A 283 -13.01 2.89 34.72
CA ASN A 283 -12.44 2.58 36.02
C ASN A 283 -11.28 1.58 35.93
N LYS A 284 -11.41 0.59 35.05
CA LYS A 284 -10.31 -0.37 34.78
C LYS A 284 -9.08 0.31 34.20
N SER A 285 -9.28 1.20 33.24
CA SER A 285 -8.16 1.97 32.60
C SER A 285 -7.50 2.88 33.60
N TYR A 286 -8.28 3.60 34.40
CA TYR A 286 -7.78 4.49 35.46
C TYR A 286 -6.95 3.74 36.51
N ASN A 287 -7.46 2.60 36.99
CA ASN A 287 -6.74 1.77 37.95
C ASN A 287 -5.41 1.26 37.37
N LYS A 288 -5.40 0.89 36.09
CA LYS A 288 -4.17 0.44 35.42
C LYS A 288 -3.14 1.57 35.25
N GLU A 289 -3.59 2.76 34.93
CA GLU A 289 -2.75 3.96 34.89
C GLU A 289 -2.13 4.26 36.28
N MET A 290 -2.94 4.21 37.34
CA MET A 290 -2.44 4.39 38.70
C MET A 290 -1.38 3.34 39.07
N GLU A 291 -1.61 2.07 38.70
CA GLU A 291 -0.66 0.98 38.95
C GLU A 291 0.68 1.24 38.28
N ILE A 292 0.66 1.62 37.00
CA ILE A 292 1.86 1.97 36.19
C ILE A 292 2.58 3.16 36.84
N ASN A 293 1.86 4.22 37.17
CA ASN A 293 2.44 5.44 37.78
C ASN A 293 3.07 5.16 39.14
N ASN A 294 2.42 4.37 39.99
CA ASN A 294 2.94 3.98 41.30
C ASN A 294 4.22 3.13 41.13
N PHE A 295 4.19 2.13 40.27
CA PHE A 295 5.35 1.27 40.02
C PHE A 295 6.53 2.07 39.44
N ARG A 296 6.29 2.94 38.48
CA ARG A 296 7.32 3.85 37.95
C ARG A 296 7.95 4.71 39.05
N ASN A 297 7.14 5.29 39.93
CA ASN A 297 7.64 6.13 41.03
C ASN A 297 8.46 5.30 42.03
N GLN A 298 8.05 4.09 42.33
CA GLN A 298 8.81 3.15 43.17
C GLN A 298 10.18 2.86 42.52
N LEU A 299 10.21 2.47 41.26
CA LEU A 299 11.45 2.17 40.55
C LEU A 299 12.41 3.36 40.51
N ARG A 300 11.88 4.58 40.36
CA ARG A 300 12.70 5.81 40.44
C ARG A 300 13.38 5.98 41.78
N MET A 301 12.68 5.73 42.87
CA MET A 301 13.27 5.82 44.22
C MET A 301 14.32 4.73 44.44
N GLU A 302 13.99 3.49 44.09
CA GLU A 302 14.90 2.34 44.21
C GLU A 302 16.16 2.52 43.34
N ASN A 303 16.04 3.08 42.13
CA ASN A 303 17.17 3.36 41.27
C ASN A 303 18.19 4.31 41.94
N ILE A 304 17.73 5.38 42.59
CA ILE A 304 18.57 6.31 43.31
C ILE A 304 19.33 5.60 44.44
N GLU A 305 18.63 4.76 45.21
CA GLU A 305 19.24 4.00 46.33
C GLU A 305 20.26 2.97 45.82
N ASN A 306 19.95 2.29 44.71
CA ASN A 306 20.79 1.27 44.10
C ASN A 306 22.07 1.86 43.50
N ILE A 307 22.00 3.05 42.88
CA ILE A 307 23.19 3.80 42.42
C ILE A 307 24.07 4.21 43.61
N ASN A 308 23.46 4.80 44.63
CA ASN A 308 24.16 5.26 45.83
C ASN A 308 24.85 4.11 46.59
N SER A 309 24.21 2.95 46.63
CA SER A 309 24.76 1.74 47.27
C SER A 309 25.70 0.94 46.35
N LYS A 310 25.94 1.41 45.11
CA LYS A 310 26.84 0.78 44.12
C LYS A 310 26.39 -0.65 43.74
N LYS A 311 25.08 -0.95 43.75
CA LYS A 311 24.54 -2.22 43.26
C LYS A 311 24.70 -2.37 41.74
N TYR A 312 24.74 -1.25 41.03
CA TYR A 312 25.08 -1.14 39.61
C TYR A 312 25.64 0.25 39.29
N GLU A 313 26.23 0.38 38.10
CA GLU A 313 26.86 1.60 37.66
C GLU A 313 25.85 2.72 37.36
N TYR A 314 26.31 3.97 37.52
CA TYR A 314 25.48 5.15 37.26
C TYR A 314 24.90 5.19 35.86
N GLN A 315 25.65 4.74 34.85
CA GLN A 315 25.14 4.68 33.45
C GLN A 315 24.01 3.70 33.30
N SER A 316 24.08 2.52 33.94
CA SER A 316 22.98 1.53 33.91
C SER A 316 21.71 2.14 34.51
N GLY A 317 21.82 2.90 35.59
CA GLY A 317 20.69 3.58 36.20
C GLY A 317 20.07 4.68 35.32
N ILE A 318 20.88 5.40 34.51
CA ILE A 318 20.36 6.38 33.56
C ILE A 318 19.54 5.68 32.45
N TYR A 319 20.13 4.70 31.76
CA TYR A 319 19.41 3.97 30.69
C TYR A 319 18.17 3.24 31.20
N PHE A 320 18.23 2.71 32.43
CA PHE A 320 17.07 2.12 33.07
C PHE A 320 15.93 3.14 33.23
N MET A 321 16.24 4.36 33.72
CA MET A 321 15.22 5.40 33.88
C MET A 321 14.71 5.98 32.56
N ASP A 322 15.53 5.94 31.50
CA ASP A 322 15.11 6.36 30.16
C ASP A 322 14.16 5.33 29.50
N ILE A 323 14.18 4.07 29.99
CA ILE A 323 13.30 3.00 29.49
C ILE A 323 11.98 2.96 30.29
N ILE A 324 11.98 3.30 31.58
CA ILE A 324 10.83 3.29 32.50
C ILE A 324 10.07 4.62 32.44
#